data_e2c89d3acf90ee0c0880c99e1f4a5fd5
#
_entry.id   e2c89d3acf90ee0c0880c99e1f4a5fd5
#
_cell.length_a   1.000
_cell.length_b   1.000
_cell.length_c   1.000
_cell.angle_alpha   90.00
_cell.angle_beta   90.00
_cell.angle_gamma   90.00
#
_symmetry.space_group_name_H-M   'P 1'
#
loop_
_entity.id
_entity.type
_entity.pdbx_description
1 polymer ?
#
loop_
_entity_poly.entity_id
_entity_poly.type
_entity_poly.pdbx_seq_one_letter_code
_entity_poly.pdbx_strand_id
1 'polypeptide(L)'
;MSTDNLQWTIGDVCVTRVEEVVTYIDATALMPSFTPETLAPHRGWLVPHFFSDRNDKMALSIHSFVVESDGMVIVVDTCVGEQDRPLPNDLGFPDRLDTAIDGGLSAVDMVLCTHLHFDHVGWNLRAVNGQYVPTFPN
;
A
#
# COMPACT_ATOMS: atom_id res chain seq x y z
N MET A 1 4.95 16.94 -1.09
CA MET A 1 4.76 16.38 0.26
C MET A 1 5.95 15.50 0.49
N SER A 2 6.54 15.52 1.68
CA SER A 2 7.70 14.65 1.99
C SER A 2 7.30 13.20 1.79
N THR A 3 8.09 12.47 1.00
CA THR A 3 7.92 11.05 0.74
C THR A 3 8.68 10.23 1.78
N ASP A 4 8.86 10.77 3.00
CA ASP A 4 9.53 10.04 4.07
C ASP A 4 8.67 8.85 4.44
N ASN A 5 9.19 7.67 4.17
CA ASN A 5 8.56 6.42 4.56
C ASN A 5 8.42 6.39 6.09
N LEU A 6 7.25 6.02 6.58
CA LEU A 6 7.06 5.75 8.00
C LEU A 6 7.78 4.45 8.36
N GLN A 7 8.56 4.49 9.44
CA GLN A 7 9.33 3.34 9.89
C GLN A 7 9.15 3.13 11.39
N TRP A 8 9.06 1.88 11.80
CA TRP A 8 8.97 1.46 13.19
C TRP A 8 9.98 0.35 13.48
N THR A 9 10.55 0.37 14.68
CA THR A 9 11.37 -0.71 15.20
C THR A 9 10.63 -1.38 16.36
N ILE A 10 10.42 -2.69 16.28
CA ILE A 10 9.72 -3.50 17.28
C ILE A 10 10.65 -4.65 17.69
N GLY A 11 11.37 -4.49 18.81
CA GLY A 11 12.47 -5.38 19.14
C GLY A 11 13.58 -5.29 18.08
N ASP A 12 13.91 -6.42 17.48
CA ASP A 12 14.92 -6.51 16.40
C ASP A 12 14.30 -6.45 15.00
N VAL A 13 12.97 -6.23 14.90
CA VAL A 13 12.25 -6.15 13.64
C VAL A 13 12.10 -4.69 13.22
N CYS A 14 12.47 -4.39 11.96
CA CYS A 14 12.22 -3.10 11.33
C CYS A 14 11.03 -3.23 10.37
N VAL A 15 10.08 -2.30 10.45
CA VAL A 15 8.92 -2.25 9.56
C VAL A 15 8.88 -0.88 8.88
N THR A 16 8.97 -0.87 7.57
CA THR A 16 8.90 0.34 6.75
C THR A 16 7.62 0.33 5.91
N ARG A 17 6.81 1.40 6.01
CA ARG A 17 5.63 1.58 5.16
C ARG A 17 6.02 2.35 3.89
N VAL A 18 5.78 1.75 2.74
CA VAL A 18 5.98 2.38 1.43
C VAL A 18 4.62 2.58 0.77
N GLU A 19 4.18 3.84 0.67
CA GLU A 19 2.89 4.19 0.13
C GLU A 19 2.92 4.21 -1.41
N GLU A 20 1.95 3.54 -2.05
CA GLU A 20 1.69 3.73 -3.48
C GLU A 20 0.83 4.98 -3.68
N VAL A 21 -0.35 5.00 -3.09
CA VAL A 21 -1.31 6.09 -3.29
C VAL A 21 -2.30 6.20 -2.13
N VAL A 22 -2.73 7.44 -1.83
CA VAL A 22 -3.93 7.69 -1.04
C VAL A 22 -5.05 8.11 -1.99
N THR A 23 -6.16 7.40 -1.94
CA THR A 23 -7.36 7.68 -2.72
C THR A 23 -8.57 7.88 -1.82
N TYR A 24 -9.65 8.42 -2.39
CA TYR A 24 -10.88 8.72 -1.66
C TYR A 24 -12.04 8.00 -2.31
N ILE A 25 -12.72 7.14 -1.55
CA ILE A 25 -13.83 6.31 -2.02
C ILE A 25 -15.09 6.56 -1.19
N ASP A 26 -16.24 6.24 -1.75
CA ASP A 26 -17.48 6.22 -0.98
C ASP A 26 -17.39 5.13 0.08
N ALA A 27 -17.64 5.50 1.34
CA ALA A 27 -17.55 4.55 2.45
C ALA A 27 -18.48 3.34 2.27
N THR A 28 -19.60 3.52 1.60
CA THR A 28 -20.55 2.44 1.27
C THR A 28 -19.98 1.39 0.32
N ALA A 29 -18.90 1.70 -0.41
CA ALA A 29 -18.22 0.72 -1.27
C ALA A 29 -17.57 -0.42 -0.46
N LEU A 30 -17.06 -0.10 0.75
CA LEU A 30 -16.48 -1.10 1.66
C LEU A 30 -17.40 -1.47 2.81
N MET A 31 -18.26 -0.54 3.23
CA MET A 31 -19.20 -0.69 4.35
C MET A 31 -20.61 -0.36 3.89
N PRO A 32 -21.35 -1.30 3.31
CA PRO A 32 -22.70 -1.02 2.76
C PRO A 32 -23.70 -0.45 3.78
N SER A 33 -23.48 -0.68 5.07
CA SER A 33 -24.31 -0.15 6.16
C SER A 33 -23.87 1.23 6.66
N PHE A 34 -22.86 1.85 6.03
CA PHE A 34 -22.40 3.17 6.42
C PHE A 34 -23.45 4.24 6.21
N THR A 35 -23.64 5.09 7.22
CA THR A 35 -24.50 6.28 7.15
C THR A 35 -23.78 7.45 7.85
N PRO A 36 -24.21 8.71 7.59
CA PRO A 36 -23.68 9.86 8.32
C PRO A 36 -23.85 9.75 9.85
N GLU A 37 -24.92 9.10 10.30
CA GLU A 37 -25.23 8.89 11.72
C GLU A 37 -24.21 7.92 12.35
N THR A 38 -23.77 6.88 11.62
CA THR A 38 -22.71 5.96 12.08
C THR A 38 -21.35 6.64 12.14
N LEU A 39 -21.08 7.64 11.28
CA LEU A 39 -19.87 8.44 11.29
C LEU A 39 -19.82 9.41 12.48
N ALA A 40 -20.97 10.00 12.84
CA ALA A 40 -21.03 11.14 13.77
C ALA A 40 -20.24 10.94 15.09
N PRO A 41 -20.38 9.81 15.83
CA PRO A 41 -19.63 9.60 17.07
C PRO A 41 -18.12 9.40 16.88
N HIS A 42 -17.68 9.10 15.65
CA HIS A 42 -16.29 8.80 15.31
C HIS A 42 -15.57 9.93 14.57
N ARG A 43 -16.30 10.97 14.17
CA ARG A 43 -15.79 12.07 13.36
C ARG A 43 -14.54 12.74 13.94
N GLY A 44 -14.47 12.88 15.27
CA GLY A 44 -13.37 13.58 15.94
C GLY A 44 -11.99 12.93 15.79
N TRP A 45 -11.93 11.62 15.50
CA TRP A 45 -10.68 10.92 15.27
C TRP A 45 -10.49 10.46 13.83
N LEU A 46 -11.58 10.31 13.05
CA LEU A 46 -11.52 9.92 11.65
C LEU A 46 -11.11 11.09 10.75
N VAL A 47 -11.61 12.30 11.04
CA VAL A 47 -11.36 13.48 10.21
C VAL A 47 -10.12 14.24 10.71
N PRO A 48 -9.24 14.69 9.86
CA PRO A 48 -9.27 14.60 8.38
C PRO A 48 -8.52 13.38 7.80
N HIS A 49 -7.95 12.51 8.64
CA HIS A 49 -6.94 11.53 8.21
C HIS A 49 -7.55 10.31 7.52
N PHE A 50 -8.70 9.83 7.99
CA PHE A 50 -9.36 8.63 7.49
C PHE A 50 -10.68 8.92 6.78
N PHE A 51 -11.20 10.13 6.96
CA PHE A 51 -12.41 10.61 6.31
C PHE A 51 -12.28 12.09 5.97
N SER A 52 -12.68 12.46 4.77
CA SER A 52 -12.59 13.82 4.25
C SER A 52 -13.93 14.54 4.35
N ASP A 53 -13.98 15.65 5.10
CA ASP A 53 -15.14 16.55 5.15
C ASP A 53 -15.38 17.32 3.84
N ARG A 54 -14.39 17.36 2.95
CA ARG A 54 -14.48 18.14 1.71
C ARG A 54 -15.34 17.47 0.65
N ASN A 55 -15.37 16.15 0.65
CA ASN A 55 -16.07 15.36 -0.36
C ASN A 55 -16.87 14.19 0.22
N ASP A 56 -16.99 14.11 1.55
CA ASP A 56 -17.68 13.04 2.30
C ASP A 56 -17.19 11.63 1.90
N LYS A 57 -15.88 11.48 1.72
CA LYS A 57 -15.26 10.22 1.30
C LYS A 57 -14.28 9.68 2.34
N MET A 58 -14.19 8.38 2.40
CA MET A 58 -13.20 7.68 3.18
C MET A 58 -11.84 7.73 2.47
N ALA A 59 -10.80 8.10 3.22
CA ALA A 59 -9.42 8.03 2.75
C ALA A 59 -8.93 6.58 2.83
N LEU A 60 -8.49 6.05 1.70
CA LEU A 60 -7.92 4.71 1.58
C LEU A 60 -6.45 4.85 1.22
N SER A 61 -5.57 4.37 2.09
CA SER A 61 -4.14 4.33 1.83
C SER A 61 -3.75 2.94 1.33
N ILE A 62 -3.21 2.88 0.13
CA ILE A 62 -2.68 1.66 -0.49
C ILE A 62 -1.16 1.72 -0.36
N HIS A 63 -0.60 0.73 0.31
CA HIS A 63 0.82 0.70 0.65
C HIS A 63 1.30 -0.72 0.90
N SER A 64 2.60 -0.94 0.74
CA SER A 64 3.30 -2.14 1.18
C SER A 64 3.96 -1.90 2.53
N PHE A 65 4.13 -2.97 3.29
CA PHE A 65 5.11 -2.99 4.37
C PHE A 65 6.33 -3.79 3.95
N VAL A 66 7.51 -3.21 4.18
CA VAL A 66 8.79 -3.94 4.16
C VAL A 66 9.10 -4.32 5.60
N VAL A 67 9.26 -5.60 5.84
CA VAL A 67 9.60 -6.15 7.17
C VAL A 67 10.98 -6.77 7.07
N GLU A 68 11.90 -6.25 7.88
CA GLU A 68 13.27 -6.75 7.99
C GLU A 68 13.44 -7.43 9.35
N SER A 69 13.74 -8.71 9.34
CA SER A 69 13.89 -9.54 10.55
C SER A 69 14.81 -10.73 10.29
N ASP A 70 15.72 -10.99 11.19
CA ASP A 70 16.66 -12.14 11.14
C ASP A 70 17.40 -12.28 9.80
N GLY A 71 17.74 -11.15 9.18
CA GLY A 71 18.42 -11.10 7.89
C GLY A 71 17.52 -11.38 6.68
N MET A 72 16.22 -11.52 6.88
CA MET A 72 15.22 -11.65 5.82
C MET A 72 14.56 -10.31 5.52
N VAL A 73 14.25 -10.09 4.24
CA VAL A 73 13.46 -8.97 3.74
C VAL A 73 12.13 -9.51 3.19
N ILE A 74 11.04 -9.13 3.83
CA ILE A 74 9.69 -9.57 3.48
C ILE A 74 8.88 -8.36 3.03
N VAL A 75 8.27 -8.43 1.85
CA VAL A 75 7.31 -7.42 1.37
C VAL A 75 5.90 -7.96 1.63
N VAL A 76 5.11 -7.19 2.38
CA VAL A 76 3.71 -7.52 2.66
C VAL A 76 2.81 -6.67 1.79
N ASP A 77 2.05 -7.31 0.94
CA ASP A 77 1.21 -6.77 -0.13
C ASP A 77 2.01 -5.96 -1.17
N THR A 78 1.54 -5.97 -2.41
CA THR A 78 2.23 -5.32 -3.52
C THR A 78 1.33 -4.36 -4.29
N CYS A 79 0.38 -3.73 -3.59
CA CYS A 79 -0.44 -2.61 -4.06
C CYS A 79 -1.19 -2.86 -5.39
N VAL A 80 -1.58 -1.78 -6.11
CA VAL A 80 -2.48 -1.85 -7.30
C VAL A 80 -1.77 -2.35 -8.55
N GLY A 81 -0.51 -1.98 -8.73
CA GLY A 81 0.22 -2.34 -9.95
C GLY A 81 -0.05 -1.42 -11.14
N GLU A 82 0.60 -1.71 -12.27
CA GLU A 82 0.52 -0.90 -13.48
C GLU A 82 -0.69 -1.20 -14.39
N GLN A 83 -1.45 -2.25 -14.07
CA GLN A 83 -2.59 -2.65 -14.89
C GLN A 83 -3.76 -1.65 -14.74
N ASP A 84 -4.59 -1.54 -15.80
CA ASP A 84 -5.82 -0.76 -15.74
C ASP A 84 -6.80 -1.36 -14.71
N ARG A 85 -6.98 -0.67 -13.62
CA ARG A 85 -7.77 -1.10 -12.46
C ARG A 85 -8.69 0.04 -12.00
N PRO A 86 -9.75 -0.26 -11.24
CA PRO A 86 -10.70 0.76 -10.78
C PRO A 86 -10.15 1.72 -9.72
N LEU A 87 -8.95 1.46 -9.17
CA LEU A 87 -8.26 2.36 -8.26
C LEU A 87 -7.08 3.03 -8.95
N PRO A 88 -6.72 4.27 -8.57
CA PRO A 88 -5.51 4.91 -9.06
C PRO A 88 -4.27 4.13 -8.63
N ASN A 89 -3.23 4.20 -9.45
CA ASN A 89 -1.91 3.64 -9.17
C ASN A 89 -0.83 4.72 -9.34
N ASP A 90 0.36 4.40 -8.87
CA ASP A 90 1.55 5.22 -9.13
C ASP A 90 2.67 4.35 -9.72
N LEU A 91 2.99 4.60 -10.98
CA LEU A 91 4.04 3.87 -11.71
C LEU A 91 5.44 4.07 -11.12
N GLY A 92 5.66 5.09 -10.29
CA GLY A 92 6.89 5.29 -9.53
C GLY A 92 6.99 4.47 -8.23
N PHE A 93 5.97 3.70 -7.89
CA PHE A 93 5.97 2.90 -6.66
C PHE A 93 7.11 1.86 -6.60
N PRO A 94 7.42 1.08 -7.67
CA PRO A 94 8.53 0.12 -7.63
C PRO A 94 9.87 0.77 -7.33
N ASP A 95 10.15 1.96 -7.86
CA ASP A 95 11.39 2.68 -7.61
C ASP A 95 11.49 3.16 -6.15
N ARG A 96 10.36 3.57 -5.57
CA ARG A 96 10.31 3.92 -4.14
C ARG A 96 10.50 2.71 -3.25
N LEU A 97 9.91 1.58 -3.62
CA LEU A 97 10.08 0.33 -2.89
C LEU A 97 11.53 -0.16 -2.98
N ASP A 98 12.14 -0.11 -4.17
CA ASP A 98 13.54 -0.44 -4.39
C ASP A 98 14.47 0.42 -3.51
N THR A 99 14.21 1.72 -3.45
CA THR A 99 14.99 2.67 -2.63
C THR A 99 14.80 2.44 -1.12
N ALA A 100 13.64 1.94 -0.71
CA ALA A 100 13.32 1.70 0.71
C ALA A 100 13.94 0.42 1.27
N ILE A 101 14.45 -0.46 0.42
CA ILE A 101 15.04 -1.77 0.77
C ILE A 101 16.55 -1.70 0.58
N ASP A 102 17.33 -2.04 1.59
CA ASP A 102 18.77 -2.19 1.43
C ASP A 102 19.07 -3.37 0.49
N GLY A 103 19.78 -3.09 -0.60
CA GLY A 103 19.98 -4.04 -1.69
C GLY A 103 18.85 -4.10 -2.73
N GLY A 104 17.81 -3.25 -2.58
CA GLY A 104 16.72 -3.08 -3.55
C GLY A 104 15.78 -4.28 -3.64
N LEU A 105 14.96 -4.30 -4.71
CA LEU A 105 13.99 -5.39 -4.96
C LEU A 105 14.62 -6.77 -5.07
N SER A 106 15.92 -6.85 -5.42
CA SER A 106 16.65 -8.12 -5.50
C SER A 106 17.03 -8.68 -4.13
N ALA A 107 16.93 -7.91 -3.06
CA ALA A 107 17.15 -8.38 -1.68
C ALA A 107 15.88 -8.98 -1.05
N VAL A 108 14.72 -8.90 -1.71
CA VAL A 108 13.47 -9.44 -1.18
C VAL A 108 13.50 -10.95 -1.20
N ASP A 109 13.40 -11.57 -0.01
CA ASP A 109 13.36 -13.03 0.16
C ASP A 109 11.95 -13.58 0.02
N MET A 110 10.93 -12.79 0.37
CA MET A 110 9.55 -13.25 0.38
C MET A 110 8.57 -12.11 0.08
N VAL A 111 7.53 -12.44 -0.69
CA VAL A 111 6.33 -11.61 -0.82
C VAL A 111 5.17 -12.33 -0.14
N LEU A 112 4.54 -11.66 0.81
CA LEU A 112 3.37 -12.16 1.54
C LEU A 112 2.16 -11.33 1.14
N CYS A 113 1.15 -11.96 0.52
CA CYS A 113 -0.11 -11.30 0.22
C CYS A 113 -1.12 -11.61 1.32
N THR A 114 -1.66 -10.57 1.96
CA THR A 114 -2.69 -10.72 3.00
C THR A 114 -3.94 -11.37 2.43
N HIS A 115 -4.29 -10.99 1.19
CA HIS A 115 -5.33 -11.60 0.38
C HIS A 115 -5.12 -11.26 -1.11
N LEU A 116 -5.96 -11.82 -2.00
CA LEU A 116 -5.72 -11.77 -3.45
C LEU A 116 -6.59 -10.73 -4.18
N HIS A 117 -7.03 -9.65 -3.54
CA HIS A 117 -7.60 -8.53 -4.26
C HIS A 117 -6.51 -7.80 -5.05
N PHE A 118 -6.91 -7.14 -6.14
CA PHE A 118 -5.98 -6.54 -7.10
C PHE A 118 -5.08 -5.46 -6.50
N ASP A 119 -5.52 -4.77 -5.46
CA ASP A 119 -4.79 -3.74 -4.73
C ASP A 119 -3.81 -4.29 -3.68
N HIS A 120 -3.63 -5.62 -3.63
CA HIS A 120 -2.68 -6.32 -2.77
C HIS A 120 -1.67 -7.17 -3.53
N VAL A 121 -1.89 -7.40 -4.84
CA VAL A 121 -1.07 -8.30 -5.66
C VAL A 121 -0.57 -7.67 -6.95
N GLY A 122 -0.87 -6.39 -7.17
CA GLY A 122 -0.70 -5.74 -8.47
C GLY A 122 0.74 -5.69 -8.94
N TRP A 123 1.67 -5.31 -8.08
CA TRP A 123 3.10 -5.25 -8.40
C TRP A 123 3.84 -6.59 -8.19
N ASN A 124 3.16 -7.71 -8.01
CA ASN A 124 3.84 -9.02 -8.13
C ASN A 124 4.46 -9.19 -9.51
N LEU A 125 3.88 -8.56 -10.52
CA LEU A 125 4.38 -8.52 -11.90
C LEU A 125 4.51 -7.08 -12.36
N ARG A 126 5.51 -6.84 -13.22
CA ARG A 126 5.69 -5.57 -13.95
C ARG A 126 5.92 -5.82 -15.44
N ALA A 127 5.56 -4.85 -16.28
CA ALA A 127 5.83 -4.94 -17.72
C ALA A 127 7.27 -4.53 -18.03
N VAL A 128 7.97 -5.40 -18.74
CA VAL A 128 9.30 -5.13 -19.31
C VAL A 128 9.26 -5.50 -20.78
N ASN A 129 9.47 -4.51 -21.66
CA ASN A 129 9.41 -4.70 -23.12
C ASN A 129 8.09 -5.34 -23.61
N GLY A 130 6.96 -5.00 -22.97
CA GLY A 130 5.64 -5.51 -23.32
C GLY A 130 5.32 -6.93 -22.80
N GLN A 131 6.16 -7.48 -21.95
CA GLN A 131 5.93 -8.77 -21.28
C GLN A 131 5.89 -8.59 -19.77
N TYR A 132 4.98 -9.30 -19.10
CA TYR A 132 4.94 -9.31 -17.65
C TYR A 132 6.01 -10.25 -17.09
N VAL A 133 6.83 -9.72 -16.20
CA VAL A 133 7.87 -10.46 -15.48
C VAL A 133 7.68 -10.28 -13.97
N PRO A 134 8.18 -11.19 -13.13
CA PRO A 134 8.20 -10.97 -11.68
C PRO A 134 8.88 -9.66 -11.33
N THR A 135 8.28 -8.91 -10.39
CA THR A 135 8.90 -7.68 -9.86
C THR A 135 10.04 -8.02 -8.92
N PHE A 136 9.88 -9.09 -8.18
CA PHE A 136 10.85 -9.62 -7.22
C PHE A 136 11.51 -10.85 -7.84
N PRO A 137 12.83 -10.81 -8.08
CA PRO A 137 13.50 -11.84 -8.91
C PRO A 137 13.84 -13.14 -8.17
N ASN A 138 13.69 -13.19 -6.83
CA ASN A 138 14.02 -14.36 -5.99
C ASN A 138 12.80 -15.22 -5.71
#